data_794227acbe667676e781f0ead50b0459
#
_entry.id   794227acbe667676e781f0ead50b0459
#
_cell.length_a   1.000
_cell.length_b   1.000
_cell.length_c   1.000
_cell.angle_alpha   90.00
_cell.angle_beta   90.00
_cell.angle_gamma   90.00
#
_symmetry.space_group_name_H-M   'P 1'
#
loop_
_entity.id
_entity.type
_entity.pdbx_description
1 polymer ?
#
loop_
_entity_poly.entity_id
_entity_poly.type
_entity_poly.pdbx_seq_one_letter_code
_entity_poly.pdbx_strand_id
1 'polypeptide(L)'
;MAVSSARTLKGPRRFVRRVAHRANSPQWQFLRGFLKNPVMVGSVIPSSKVLIDKMLGPVRWDEVKLFVEYGPGVGTFTRPVLDRLPPDAKLIAIDTNPDFIEYLEKDIGDDRLIAVTGSAADVRKIIESHGFDHADYVLSGLPFSTLPPGVGAAIGEATANVIR
;
A
#
# COMPACT_ATOMS: atom_id res chain seq x y z
N MET A 1 -49.01 -35.37 3.43
CA MET A 1 -47.84 -35.55 4.31
C MET A 1 -46.66 -34.91 3.64
N ALA A 2 -46.23 -33.73 4.12
CA ALA A 2 -45.12 -32.95 3.56
C ALA A 2 -43.89 -33.18 4.44
N VAL A 3 -42.80 -33.70 3.86
CA VAL A 3 -41.52 -33.86 4.54
C VAL A 3 -40.64 -32.64 4.18
N SER A 4 -40.45 -31.79 5.18
CA SER A 4 -39.58 -30.62 5.10
C SER A 4 -38.13 -31.06 5.22
N SER A 5 -37.32 -30.76 4.17
CA SER A 5 -35.88 -30.97 4.17
C SER A 5 -35.18 -29.72 4.70
N ALA A 6 -34.64 -29.81 5.91
CA ALA A 6 -33.83 -28.76 6.51
C ALA A 6 -32.44 -28.67 5.83
N ARG A 7 -32.18 -27.57 5.10
CA ARG A 7 -30.83 -27.22 4.59
C ARG A 7 -29.98 -26.71 5.73
N THR A 8 -29.00 -27.50 6.13
CA THR A 8 -27.96 -27.10 7.09
C THR A 8 -27.03 -26.11 6.42
N LEU A 9 -27.10 -24.83 6.82
CA LEU A 9 -26.14 -23.77 6.43
C LEU A 9 -24.81 -24.02 7.14
N LYS A 10 -23.81 -24.51 6.41
CA LYS A 10 -22.44 -24.56 6.89
C LYS A 10 -21.88 -23.12 6.89
N GLY A 11 -21.79 -22.52 8.06
CA GLY A 11 -21.25 -21.18 8.29
C GLY A 11 -19.72 -21.10 8.16
N PRO A 12 -19.15 -19.88 8.25
CA PRO A 12 -17.83 -19.47 7.75
C PRO A 12 -16.68 -19.83 8.70
N ARG A 13 -16.36 -21.12 8.86
CA ARG A 13 -15.22 -21.56 9.72
C ARG A 13 -13.84 -21.35 9.09
N ARG A 14 -13.74 -21.03 7.78
CA ARG A 14 -12.44 -20.84 7.11
C ARG A 14 -11.85 -19.45 7.28
N PHE A 15 -12.66 -18.43 7.52
CA PHE A 15 -12.18 -17.04 7.61
C PHE A 15 -11.46 -16.76 8.94
N VAL A 16 -12.01 -17.23 10.06
CA VAL A 16 -11.45 -16.99 11.40
C VAL A 16 -10.07 -17.63 11.58
N ARG A 17 -9.81 -18.79 10.94
CA ARG A 17 -8.53 -19.50 11.08
C ARG A 17 -7.36 -18.83 10.32
N ARG A 18 -7.64 -18.12 9.22
CA ARG A 18 -6.63 -17.34 8.48
C ARG A 18 -6.21 -16.08 9.22
N VAL A 19 -7.14 -15.39 9.87
CA VAL A 19 -6.85 -14.18 10.64
C VAL A 19 -6.00 -14.48 11.88
N ALA A 20 -6.28 -15.59 12.59
CA ALA A 20 -5.51 -15.98 13.78
C ALA A 20 -4.07 -16.40 13.47
N HIS A 21 -3.79 -16.98 12.28
CA HIS A 21 -2.43 -17.37 11.88
C HIS A 21 -1.57 -16.14 11.46
N ARG A 22 -2.19 -15.08 10.95
CA ARG A 22 -1.50 -13.82 10.59
C ARG A 22 -1.16 -12.96 11.81
N ALA A 23 -2.00 -12.96 12.84
CA ALA A 23 -1.78 -12.18 14.07
C ALA A 23 -0.48 -12.54 14.82
N ASN A 24 0.15 -13.67 14.49
CA ASN A 24 1.40 -14.15 15.09
C ASN A 24 2.58 -14.17 14.10
N SER A 25 2.44 -13.61 12.89
CA SER A 25 3.57 -13.52 11.97
C SER A 25 4.64 -12.56 12.53
N PRO A 26 5.95 -12.80 12.29
CA PRO A 26 7.01 -11.87 12.70
C PRO A 26 6.78 -10.45 12.13
N GLN A 27 6.25 -10.37 10.91
CA GLN A 27 5.91 -9.10 10.25
C GLN A 27 4.79 -8.36 10.96
N TRP A 28 3.75 -9.07 11.42
CA TRP A 28 2.66 -8.49 12.20
C TRP A 28 3.12 -8.03 13.59
N GLN A 29 4.02 -8.80 14.22
CA GLN A 29 4.63 -8.40 15.49
C GLN A 29 5.50 -7.16 15.32
N PHE A 30 6.25 -7.07 14.22
CA PHE A 30 7.04 -5.90 13.86
C PHE A 30 6.14 -4.68 13.62
N LEU A 31 5.09 -4.81 12.81
CA LEU A 31 4.10 -3.76 12.57
C LEU A 31 3.45 -3.28 13.86
N ARG A 32 3.06 -4.22 14.73
CA ARG A 32 2.46 -3.91 16.02
C ARG A 32 3.43 -3.23 16.98
N GLY A 33 4.70 -3.64 16.97
CA GLY A 33 5.80 -2.99 17.70
C GLY A 33 6.06 -1.58 17.21
N PHE A 34 6.10 -1.39 15.90
CA PHE A 34 6.25 -0.10 15.25
C PHE A 34 5.11 0.87 15.58
N LEU A 35 3.85 0.41 15.52
CA LEU A 35 2.66 1.21 15.86
C LEU A 35 2.63 1.61 17.35
N LYS A 36 3.16 0.74 18.23
CA LYS A 36 3.23 1.03 19.67
C LYS A 36 4.37 1.97 20.06
N ASN A 37 5.49 1.88 19.37
CA ASN A 37 6.71 2.63 19.67
C ASN A 37 7.48 2.99 18.40
N PRO A 38 7.00 3.94 17.60
CA PRO A 38 7.60 4.30 16.31
C PRO A 38 9.05 4.80 16.44
N VAL A 39 9.46 5.25 17.62
CA VAL A 39 10.81 5.77 17.91
C VAL A 39 11.83 4.66 18.21
N MET A 40 11.40 3.45 18.57
CA MET A 40 12.32 2.38 19.01
C MET A 40 12.87 1.52 17.88
N VAL A 41 12.32 1.58 16.68
CA VAL A 41 12.85 0.86 15.51
C VAL A 41 13.77 1.80 14.75
N GLY A 42 15.00 1.89 15.25
CA GLY A 42 16.00 2.87 14.83
C GLY A 42 16.30 2.89 13.33
N SER A 43 15.57 3.67 12.62
CA SER A 43 15.82 4.38 11.37
C SER A 43 14.57 4.78 10.59
N VAL A 44 13.37 4.63 11.13
CA VAL A 44 12.23 5.37 10.61
C VAL A 44 12.02 6.56 11.53
N ILE A 45 12.80 7.59 11.30
CA ILE A 45 12.40 8.93 11.72
C ILE A 45 11.01 9.10 11.13
N PRO A 46 9.94 9.35 11.96
CA PRO A 46 8.68 9.79 11.38
C PRO A 46 9.05 10.92 10.43
N SER A 47 8.77 10.71 9.13
CA SER A 47 9.20 11.68 8.11
C SER A 47 8.69 13.01 8.60
N SER A 48 9.60 13.91 8.99
CA SER A 48 9.18 15.14 9.66
C SER A 48 8.23 15.82 8.69
N LYS A 49 7.24 16.53 9.20
CA LYS A 49 6.32 17.30 8.34
C LYS A 49 7.10 18.07 7.27
N VAL A 50 8.29 18.59 7.63
CA VAL A 50 9.22 19.26 6.73
C VAL A 50 9.67 18.36 5.57
N LEU A 51 9.99 17.09 5.82
CA LEU A 51 10.39 16.16 4.77
C LEU A 51 9.21 15.83 3.85
N ILE A 52 8.04 15.55 4.42
CA ILE A 52 6.82 15.30 3.66
C ILE A 52 6.50 16.50 2.76
N ASP A 53 6.48 17.70 3.32
CA ASP A 53 6.19 18.92 2.56
C ASP A 53 7.26 19.18 1.49
N LYS A 54 8.52 18.89 1.75
CA LYS A 54 9.60 19.01 0.76
C LYS A 54 9.46 18.00 -0.38
N MET A 55 9.08 16.76 -0.10
CA MET A 55 8.92 15.72 -1.11
C MET A 55 7.65 15.92 -1.94
N LEU A 56 6.56 16.33 -1.31
CA LEU A 56 5.27 16.52 -1.97
C LEU A 56 5.04 17.93 -2.53
N GLY A 57 5.89 18.90 -2.14
CA GLY A 57 5.80 20.29 -2.60
C GLY A 57 5.90 20.50 -4.12
N PRO A 58 6.77 19.75 -4.85
CA PRO A 58 6.87 19.86 -6.31
C PRO A 58 5.69 19.31 -7.10
N VAL A 59 4.76 18.58 -6.46
CA VAL A 59 3.63 17.94 -7.13
C VAL A 59 2.58 18.97 -7.52
N ARG A 60 2.16 18.95 -8.79
CA ARG A 60 1.05 19.77 -9.30
C ARG A 60 -0.26 19.00 -9.10
N TRP A 61 -0.82 19.10 -7.90
CA TRP A 61 -1.92 18.28 -7.43
C TRP A 61 -3.19 18.39 -8.30
N ASP A 62 -3.45 19.56 -8.85
CA ASP A 62 -4.59 19.85 -9.75
C ASP A 62 -4.54 19.07 -11.08
N GLU A 63 -3.37 18.59 -11.46
CA GLU A 63 -3.17 17.81 -12.69
C GLU A 63 -3.11 16.29 -12.43
N VAL A 64 -3.04 15.84 -11.17
CA VAL A 64 -2.88 14.42 -10.82
C VAL A 64 -4.16 13.65 -11.09
N LYS A 65 -4.04 12.54 -11.81
CA LYS A 65 -5.07 11.50 -11.97
C LYS A 65 -4.67 10.20 -11.31
N LEU A 66 -3.39 9.83 -11.42
CA LEU A 66 -2.83 8.67 -10.74
C LEU A 66 -1.53 9.01 -10.03
N PHE A 67 -1.52 8.84 -8.72
CA PHE A 67 -0.31 8.81 -7.90
C PHE A 67 0.01 7.36 -7.52
N VAL A 68 1.27 6.95 -7.58
CA VAL A 68 1.71 5.60 -7.17
C VAL A 68 2.69 5.71 -6.01
N GLU A 69 2.52 4.89 -4.99
CA GLU A 69 3.41 4.79 -3.83
C GLU A 69 3.97 3.37 -3.71
N TYR A 70 5.31 3.22 -3.66
CA TYR A 70 5.98 1.96 -3.39
C TYR A 70 6.41 1.88 -1.94
N GLY A 71 6.08 0.77 -1.28
CA GLY A 71 6.43 0.55 0.10
C GLY A 71 5.78 1.54 1.07
N PRO A 72 4.43 1.66 1.06
CA PRO A 72 3.70 2.59 1.91
C PRO A 72 3.90 2.30 3.41
N GLY A 73 4.19 1.04 3.77
CA GLY A 73 4.33 0.61 5.15
C GLY A 73 3.07 0.93 5.96
N VAL A 74 3.22 1.77 6.99
CA VAL A 74 2.09 2.20 7.85
C VAL A 74 1.39 3.47 7.35
N GLY A 75 1.65 3.90 6.12
CA GLY A 75 0.95 5.02 5.51
C GLY A 75 1.52 6.41 5.85
N THR A 76 2.81 6.49 6.14
CA THR A 76 3.47 7.76 6.49
C THR A 76 3.35 8.82 5.40
N PHE A 77 3.44 8.43 4.13
CA PHE A 77 3.21 9.31 2.99
C PHE A 77 1.82 9.16 2.39
N THR A 78 1.21 7.97 2.48
CA THR A 78 -0.12 7.66 1.96
C THR A 78 -1.17 8.69 2.41
N ARG A 79 -1.23 8.99 3.71
CA ARG A 79 -2.17 9.99 4.26
C ARG A 79 -1.92 11.40 3.73
N PRO A 80 -0.69 11.96 3.82
CA PRO A 80 -0.38 13.27 3.26
C PRO A 80 -0.61 13.41 1.75
N VAL A 81 -0.47 12.31 0.99
CA VAL A 81 -0.82 12.27 -0.44
C VAL A 81 -2.33 12.37 -0.60
N LEU A 82 -3.12 11.55 0.11
CA LEU A 82 -4.58 11.59 0.06
C LEU A 82 -5.16 12.94 0.48
N ASP A 83 -4.56 13.60 1.49
CA ASP A 83 -4.96 14.93 1.95
C ASP A 83 -4.84 16.01 0.84
N ARG A 84 -3.96 15.80 -0.15
CA ARG A 84 -3.69 16.72 -1.25
C ARG A 84 -4.30 16.30 -2.58
N LEU A 85 -4.63 15.02 -2.70
CA LEU A 85 -5.10 14.41 -3.94
C LEU A 85 -6.50 14.95 -4.33
N PRO A 86 -6.73 15.30 -5.62
CA PRO A 86 -8.06 15.64 -6.11
C PRO A 86 -9.09 14.54 -5.87
N PRO A 87 -10.39 14.89 -5.77
CA PRO A 87 -11.44 13.91 -5.45
C PRO A 87 -11.65 12.85 -6.55
N ASP A 88 -11.29 13.15 -7.78
CA ASP A 88 -11.40 12.26 -8.95
C ASP A 88 -10.10 11.50 -9.28
N ALA A 89 -9.02 11.76 -8.54
CA ALA A 89 -7.75 11.07 -8.68
C ALA A 89 -7.67 9.81 -7.80
N LYS A 90 -6.72 8.94 -8.10
CA LYS A 90 -6.45 7.71 -7.33
C LYS A 90 -5.00 7.66 -6.84
N LEU A 91 -4.83 7.00 -5.69
CA LEU A 91 -3.54 6.60 -5.15
C LEU A 91 -3.46 5.07 -5.18
N ILE A 92 -2.51 4.52 -5.93
CA ILE A 92 -2.19 3.09 -5.88
C ILE A 92 -0.97 2.91 -4.99
N ALA A 93 -1.16 2.23 -3.84
CA ALA A 93 -0.11 1.92 -2.88
C ALA A 93 0.27 0.43 -3.02
N ILE A 94 1.54 0.15 -3.34
CA ILE A 94 2.03 -1.19 -3.64
C ILE A 94 3.05 -1.62 -2.58
N ASP A 95 2.78 -2.74 -1.91
CA ASP A 95 3.72 -3.37 -0.98
C ASP A 95 3.75 -4.88 -1.18
N THR A 96 4.92 -5.48 -1.01
CA THR A 96 5.07 -6.94 -1.06
C THR A 96 4.55 -7.61 0.21
N ASN A 97 4.41 -6.86 1.30
CA ASN A 97 3.90 -7.36 2.57
C ASN A 97 2.37 -7.18 2.67
N PRO A 98 1.59 -8.27 2.61
CA PRO A 98 0.13 -8.19 2.68
C PRO A 98 -0.40 -7.65 4.03
N ASP A 99 0.40 -7.72 5.10
CA ASP A 99 -0.03 -7.21 6.42
C ASP A 99 -0.08 -5.67 6.42
N PHE A 100 0.84 -5.00 5.70
CA PHE A 100 0.78 -3.55 5.51
C PHE A 100 -0.40 -3.13 4.66
N ILE A 101 -0.69 -3.86 3.59
CA ILE A 101 -1.83 -3.59 2.72
C ILE A 101 -3.15 -3.75 3.48
N GLU A 102 -3.32 -4.85 4.22
CA GLU A 102 -4.50 -5.05 5.06
C GLU A 102 -4.66 -3.94 6.13
N TYR A 103 -3.53 -3.48 6.70
CA TYR A 103 -3.54 -2.38 7.66
C TYR A 103 -4.02 -1.08 7.02
N LEU A 104 -3.46 -0.71 5.86
CA LEU A 104 -3.83 0.52 5.14
C LEU A 104 -5.31 0.55 4.76
N GLU A 105 -5.84 -0.56 4.22
CA GLU A 105 -7.25 -0.68 3.86
C GLU A 105 -8.18 -0.46 5.06
N LYS A 106 -7.81 -1.02 6.23
CA LYS A 106 -8.64 -0.90 7.43
C LYS A 106 -8.57 0.46 8.11
N ASP A 107 -7.40 1.10 8.04
CA ASP A 107 -7.09 2.26 8.87
C ASP A 107 -7.32 3.59 8.13
N ILE A 108 -7.26 3.61 6.79
CA ILE A 108 -7.40 4.85 6.00
C ILE A 108 -8.86 5.09 5.58
N GLY A 109 -9.55 4.10 5.03
CA GLY A 109 -10.96 4.21 4.67
C GLY A 109 -11.28 5.30 3.64
N ASP A 110 -10.36 5.57 2.70
CA ASP A 110 -10.52 6.55 1.62
C ASP A 110 -10.72 5.84 0.29
N ASP A 111 -11.83 6.09 -0.40
CA ASP A 111 -12.19 5.45 -1.67
C ASP A 111 -11.21 5.77 -2.82
N ARG A 112 -10.34 6.76 -2.67
CA ARG A 112 -9.29 7.10 -3.62
C ARG A 112 -8.05 6.21 -3.47
N LEU A 113 -7.91 5.51 -2.34
CA LEU A 113 -6.82 4.56 -2.10
C LEU A 113 -7.13 3.19 -2.71
N ILE A 114 -6.19 2.69 -3.47
CA ILE A 114 -6.14 1.32 -3.98
C ILE A 114 -4.88 0.68 -3.42
N ALA A 115 -5.01 -0.16 -2.42
CA ALA A 115 -3.88 -0.83 -1.78
C ALA A 115 -3.68 -2.21 -2.42
N VAL A 116 -2.45 -2.50 -2.88
CA VAL A 116 -2.15 -3.70 -3.67
C VAL A 116 -0.98 -4.47 -3.09
N THR A 117 -1.19 -5.75 -2.77
CA THR A 117 -0.09 -6.66 -2.47
C THR A 117 0.60 -7.06 -3.77
N GLY A 118 1.84 -6.59 -3.97
CA GLY A 118 2.57 -6.85 -5.21
C GLY A 118 3.98 -6.28 -5.21
N SER A 119 4.70 -6.50 -6.30
CA SER A 119 6.03 -5.93 -6.51
C SER A 119 5.93 -4.59 -7.25
N ALA A 120 6.73 -3.61 -6.85
CA ALA A 120 6.89 -2.36 -7.59
C ALA A 120 7.44 -2.59 -9.02
N ALA A 121 8.14 -3.70 -9.26
CA ALA A 121 8.58 -4.09 -10.61
C ALA A 121 7.40 -4.48 -11.54
N ASP A 122 6.24 -4.82 -10.98
CA ASP A 122 5.02 -5.15 -11.74
C ASP A 122 4.08 -3.93 -11.89
N VAL A 123 4.54 -2.72 -11.59
CA VAL A 123 3.71 -1.50 -11.55
C VAL A 123 2.87 -1.31 -12.80
N ARG A 124 3.40 -1.57 -14.01
CA ARG A 124 2.65 -1.46 -15.26
C ARG A 124 1.40 -2.32 -15.26
N LYS A 125 1.55 -3.61 -14.96
CA LYS A 125 0.42 -4.54 -14.89
C LYS A 125 -0.60 -4.13 -13.83
N ILE A 126 -0.12 -3.61 -12.70
CA ILE A 126 -0.97 -3.17 -11.60
C ILE A 126 -1.80 -1.97 -12.03
N ILE A 127 -1.20 -0.90 -12.57
CA ILE A 127 -1.95 0.29 -12.99
C ILE A 127 -2.92 -0.02 -14.12
N GLU A 128 -2.52 -0.83 -15.12
CA GLU A 128 -3.38 -1.26 -16.23
C GLU A 128 -4.59 -2.07 -15.76
N SER A 129 -4.44 -2.93 -14.74
CA SER A 129 -5.55 -3.69 -14.15
C SER A 129 -6.58 -2.81 -13.43
N HIS A 130 -6.22 -1.55 -13.11
CA HIS A 130 -7.09 -0.55 -12.51
C HIS A 130 -7.52 0.55 -13.50
N GLY A 131 -7.26 0.35 -14.80
CA GLY A 131 -7.75 1.22 -15.87
C GLY A 131 -6.86 2.44 -16.16
N PHE A 132 -5.59 2.42 -15.72
CA PHE A 132 -4.63 3.48 -15.99
C PHE A 132 -3.54 3.01 -16.96
N ASP A 133 -3.10 3.87 -17.84
CA ASP A 133 -2.02 3.61 -18.82
C ASP A 133 -0.68 4.22 -18.38
N HIS A 134 -0.70 5.21 -17.47
CA HIS A 134 0.47 5.86 -16.91
C HIS A 134 0.21 6.37 -15.49
N ALA A 135 1.27 6.72 -14.78
CA ALA A 135 1.24 7.43 -13.51
C ALA A 135 1.76 8.86 -13.69
N ASP A 136 1.12 9.84 -13.06
CA ASP A 136 1.59 11.22 -13.08
C ASP A 136 2.77 11.42 -12.12
N TYR A 137 2.73 10.73 -10.99
CA TYR A 137 3.80 10.77 -9.98
C TYR A 137 3.99 9.40 -9.36
N VAL A 138 5.25 9.11 -9.03
CA VAL A 138 5.65 7.92 -8.28
C VAL A 138 6.49 8.35 -7.09
N LEU A 139 6.08 7.91 -5.89
CA LEU A 139 6.85 8.06 -4.66
C LEU A 139 7.35 6.68 -4.21
N SER A 140 8.61 6.58 -3.81
CA SER A 140 9.15 5.33 -3.29
C SER A 140 9.64 5.49 -1.86
N GLY A 141 9.05 4.70 -0.95
CA GLY A 141 9.53 4.48 0.41
C GLY A 141 10.46 3.27 0.54
N LEU A 142 10.85 2.64 -0.58
CA LEU A 142 11.68 1.44 -0.55
C LEU A 142 13.12 1.74 -0.15
N PRO A 143 13.74 0.91 0.70
CA PRO A 143 15.13 1.04 1.08
C PRO A 143 16.05 0.47 -0.02
N PHE A 144 16.27 1.22 -1.10
CA PHE A 144 17.01 0.75 -2.29
C PHE A 144 18.40 0.18 -1.97
N SER A 145 19.05 0.66 -0.91
CA SER A 145 20.36 0.17 -0.47
C SER A 145 20.36 -1.27 0.07
N THR A 146 19.19 -1.78 0.46
CA THR A 146 19.03 -3.11 1.06
C THR A 146 18.25 -4.09 0.17
N LEU A 147 17.83 -3.64 -1.02
CA LEU A 147 17.17 -4.51 -1.99
C LEU A 147 18.15 -5.56 -2.54
N PRO A 148 17.66 -6.77 -2.86
CA PRO A 148 18.47 -7.76 -3.54
C PRO A 148 19.08 -7.24 -4.85
N PRO A 149 20.25 -7.74 -5.29
CA PRO A 149 20.85 -7.33 -6.55
C PRO A 149 19.88 -7.42 -7.73
N GLY A 150 19.83 -6.40 -8.56
CA GLY A 150 18.96 -6.31 -9.74
C GLY A 150 17.52 -5.84 -9.48
N VAL A 151 17.00 -6.00 -8.26
CA VAL A 151 15.61 -5.58 -7.96
C VAL A 151 15.42 -4.08 -8.11
N GLY A 152 16.35 -3.28 -7.58
CA GLY A 152 16.29 -1.82 -7.70
C GLY A 152 16.32 -1.35 -9.16
N ALA A 153 17.15 -1.98 -10.00
CA ALA A 153 17.20 -1.67 -11.44
C ALA A 153 15.88 -2.02 -12.14
N ALA A 154 15.32 -3.20 -11.86
CA ALA A 154 14.03 -3.62 -12.42
C ALA A 154 12.88 -2.67 -12.02
N ILE A 155 12.84 -2.20 -10.77
CA ILE A 155 11.87 -1.21 -10.32
C ILE A 155 12.07 0.12 -11.05
N GLY A 156 13.32 0.58 -11.19
CA GLY A 156 13.64 1.81 -11.91
C GLY A 156 13.19 1.77 -13.36
N GLU A 157 13.47 0.68 -14.08
CA GLU A 157 13.02 0.46 -15.46
C GLU A 157 11.49 0.41 -15.56
N ALA A 158 10.83 -0.36 -14.70
CA ALA A 158 9.38 -0.44 -14.66
C ALA A 158 8.74 0.93 -14.40
N THR A 159 9.33 1.73 -13.50
CA THR A 159 8.88 3.09 -13.20
C THR A 159 9.04 4.02 -14.39
N ALA A 160 10.21 4.01 -15.06
CA ALA A 160 10.46 4.84 -16.24
C ALA A 160 9.47 4.54 -17.39
N ASN A 161 8.98 3.31 -17.46
CA ASN A 161 8.02 2.90 -18.49
C ASN A 161 6.56 3.31 -18.18
N VAL A 162 6.23 3.74 -16.96
CA VAL A 162 4.86 4.11 -16.58
C VAL A 162 4.69 5.58 -16.23
N ILE A 163 5.77 6.29 -15.92
CA ILE A 163 5.71 7.72 -15.60
C ILE A 163 5.56 8.55 -16.87
N ARG A 164 4.79 9.62 -16.80
CA ARG A 164 4.55 10.55 -17.92
C ARG A 164 5.42 11.78 -17.82
#